data_92e5cd83e9ddd3d84a91933895b0e829
#
_entry.id   92e5cd83e9ddd3d84a91933895b0e829
#
_cell.length_a   1.000
_cell.length_b   1.000
_cell.length_c   1.000
_cell.angle_alpha   90.00
_cell.angle_beta   90.00
_cell.angle_gamma   90.00
#
_symmetry.space_group_name_H-M   'P 1'
#
loop_
_entity.id
_entity.type
_entity.pdbx_description
1 polymer ?
#
loop_
_entity_poly.entity_id
_entity_poly.type
_entity_poly.pdbx_seq_one_letter_code
_entity_poly.pdbx_strand_id
1 'polypeptide(L)'
;YDFLSGLVGSEMCIRDSKDKLLHDAAVVMEAYLKEKKGLFPNTDFFHAPAYHYLGIPTKLFTPLFAIARIIGWSAHAYEQRDNNRIIRPSADYIGPEDRNWVDIESR
;
A
#
# COMPACT_ATOMS: atom_id res chain seq x y z
N TYR A 1 9.72 -5.65 9.53
CA TYR A 1 8.85 -4.74 8.77
C TYR A 1 7.51 -5.42 8.61
N ASP A 2 6.62 -5.23 9.59
CA ASP A 2 5.23 -5.64 9.44
C ASP A 2 4.49 -4.65 8.54
N PHE A 3 4.83 -4.67 7.27
CA PHE A 3 4.03 -4.10 6.19
C PHE A 3 2.65 -4.78 6.11
N LEU A 4 2.45 -5.76 6.97
CA LEU A 4 1.28 -6.63 7.06
C LEU A 4 0.09 -6.00 7.79
N SER A 5 0.26 -4.89 8.52
CA SER A 5 -0.88 -4.28 9.23
C SER A 5 -1.94 -3.70 8.29
N GLY A 6 -1.55 -3.28 7.08
CA GLY A 6 -2.49 -2.93 6.01
C GLY A 6 -3.19 -4.14 5.38
N LEU A 7 -2.59 -5.32 5.48
CA LEU A 7 -3.12 -6.58 4.96
C LEU A 7 -4.12 -7.24 5.91
N VAL A 8 -4.10 -6.91 7.21
CA VAL A 8 -5.02 -7.52 8.20
C VAL A 8 -6.49 -7.28 7.81
N GLY A 9 -6.82 -6.10 7.33
CA GLY A 9 -8.17 -5.81 6.82
C GLY A 9 -8.51 -6.62 5.56
N SER A 10 -7.57 -6.77 4.64
CA SER A 10 -7.76 -7.56 3.40
C SER A 10 -7.83 -9.06 3.69
N GLU A 11 -7.01 -9.58 4.60
CA GLU A 11 -7.08 -10.99 5.04
C GLU A 11 -8.41 -11.34 5.71
N MET A 12 -8.96 -10.45 6.53
CA MET A 12 -10.27 -10.63 7.13
C MET A 12 -11.37 -10.73 6.06
N CYS A 13 -11.39 -9.81 5.10
CA CYS A 13 -12.36 -9.83 4.00
C CYS A 13 -12.23 -11.07 3.11
N ILE A 14 -11.00 -11.53 2.87
CA ILE A 14 -10.71 -12.73 2.06
C ILE A 14 -11.10 -13.99 2.82
N ARG A 15 -10.85 -14.07 4.12
CA ARG A 15 -11.17 -15.23 4.94
C ARG A 15 -12.68 -15.50 5.02
N ASP A 16 -13.48 -14.44 5.01
CA ASP A 16 -14.95 -14.54 5.04
C ASP A 16 -15.56 -14.79 3.64
N SER A 17 -14.77 -14.63 2.58
CA SER A 17 -15.19 -14.94 1.21
C SER A 17 -15.15 -16.44 0.94
N LYS A 18 -16.20 -16.96 0.30
CA LYS A 18 -16.26 -18.36 -0.16
C LYS A 18 -15.37 -18.60 -1.39
N ASP A 19 -15.01 -17.55 -2.11
CA ASP A 19 -14.16 -17.59 -3.29
C ASP A 19 -12.79 -17.03 -2.97
N LYS A 20 -11.76 -17.85 -2.96
CA LYS A 20 -10.38 -17.47 -2.69
C LYS A 20 -9.51 -17.44 -3.96
N LEU A 21 -10.10 -17.69 -5.11
CA LEU A 21 -9.37 -17.91 -6.36
C LEU A 21 -8.42 -16.75 -6.70
N LEU A 22 -8.90 -15.50 -6.59
CA LEU A 22 -8.08 -14.32 -6.91
C LEU A 22 -6.95 -14.10 -5.90
N HIS A 23 -7.21 -14.38 -4.63
CA HIS A 23 -6.17 -14.28 -3.60
C HIS A 23 -5.08 -15.33 -3.83
N ASP A 24 -5.46 -16.58 -4.03
CA ASP A 24 -4.51 -17.67 -4.25
C ASP A 24 -3.69 -17.45 -5.52
N ALA A 25 -4.31 -16.93 -6.57
CA ALA A 25 -3.61 -16.53 -7.79
C ALA A 25 -2.60 -15.39 -7.52
N ALA A 26 -2.96 -14.40 -6.71
CA ALA A 26 -2.06 -13.31 -6.33
C ALA A 26 -0.85 -13.83 -5.52
N VAL A 27 -1.06 -14.73 -4.56
CA VAL A 27 0.00 -15.34 -3.76
C VAL A 27 0.96 -16.15 -4.64
N VAL A 28 0.44 -16.94 -5.58
CA VAL A 28 1.27 -17.70 -6.53
C VAL A 28 2.08 -16.76 -7.41
N MET A 29 1.47 -15.67 -7.88
CA MET A 29 2.14 -14.66 -8.70
C MET A 29 3.24 -13.95 -7.93
N GLU A 30 2.99 -13.57 -6.68
CA GLU A 30 4.00 -12.98 -5.79
C GLU A 30 5.21 -13.90 -5.63
N ALA A 31 4.98 -15.17 -5.27
CA ALA A 31 6.04 -16.15 -5.09
C ALA A 31 6.88 -16.33 -6.37
N TYR A 32 6.22 -16.42 -7.51
CA TYR A 32 6.88 -16.55 -8.81
C TYR A 32 7.74 -15.31 -9.17
N LEU A 33 7.19 -14.12 -9.01
CA LEU A 33 7.90 -12.87 -9.35
C LEU A 33 9.08 -12.61 -8.41
N LYS A 34 8.93 -12.95 -7.13
CA LYS A 34 10.00 -12.87 -6.14
C LYS A 34 11.15 -13.81 -6.51
N GLU A 35 10.85 -15.08 -6.85
CA GLU A 35 11.86 -16.08 -7.21
C GLU A 35 12.56 -15.75 -8.54
N LYS A 36 11.80 -15.38 -9.58
CA LYS A 36 12.35 -15.21 -10.94
C LYS A 36 12.92 -13.85 -11.23
N LYS A 37 12.43 -12.81 -10.58
CA LYS A 37 12.77 -11.41 -10.87
C LYS A 37 13.25 -10.61 -9.66
N GLY A 38 13.19 -11.16 -8.45
CA GLY A 38 13.48 -10.41 -7.23
C GLY A 38 12.51 -9.25 -6.99
N LEU A 39 11.30 -9.31 -7.58
CA LEU A 39 10.29 -8.27 -7.43
C LEU A 39 9.39 -8.57 -6.22
N PHE A 40 9.12 -7.52 -5.45
CA PHE A 40 8.22 -7.58 -4.30
C PHE A 40 6.92 -6.84 -4.62
N PRO A 41 5.77 -7.34 -4.14
CA PRO A 41 4.51 -6.64 -4.31
C PRO A 41 4.51 -5.33 -3.52
N ASN A 42 3.88 -4.32 -4.06
CA ASN A 42 3.50 -3.14 -3.28
C ASN A 42 2.14 -3.38 -2.58
N THR A 43 1.74 -2.45 -1.73
CA THR A 43 0.46 -2.53 -1.00
C THR A 43 -0.74 -2.66 -1.95
N ASP A 44 -0.69 -2.02 -3.12
CA ASP A 44 -1.81 -1.97 -4.06
C ASP A 44 -2.06 -3.33 -4.75
N PHE A 45 -1.06 -4.19 -4.80
CA PHE A 45 -1.16 -5.51 -5.41
C PHE A 45 -2.28 -6.36 -4.77
N PHE A 46 -2.37 -6.35 -3.44
CA PHE A 46 -3.39 -7.09 -2.71
C PHE A 46 -4.70 -6.29 -2.50
N HIS A 47 -4.70 -4.98 -2.73
CA HIS A 47 -5.92 -4.19 -2.66
C HIS A 47 -6.92 -4.57 -3.76
N ALA A 48 -6.47 -4.96 -4.94
CA ALA A 48 -7.36 -5.31 -6.04
C ALA A 48 -8.23 -6.54 -5.74
N PRO A 49 -7.69 -7.68 -5.26
CA PRO A 49 -8.49 -8.79 -4.77
C PRO A 49 -9.41 -8.40 -3.61
N ALA A 50 -8.91 -7.62 -2.64
CA ALA A 50 -9.71 -7.18 -1.50
C ALA A 50 -10.93 -6.35 -1.91
N TYR A 51 -10.77 -5.38 -2.80
CA TYR A 51 -11.86 -4.58 -3.32
C TYR A 51 -12.88 -5.43 -4.10
N HIS A 52 -12.39 -6.40 -4.86
CA HIS A 52 -13.27 -7.33 -5.57
C HIS A 52 -14.15 -8.13 -4.60
N TYR A 53 -13.56 -8.69 -3.55
CA TYR A 53 -14.30 -9.46 -2.53
C TYR A 53 -15.26 -8.59 -1.71
N LEU A 54 -14.97 -7.31 -1.54
CA LEU A 54 -15.90 -6.33 -0.95
C LEU A 54 -17.05 -5.94 -1.90
N GLY A 55 -17.08 -6.49 -3.12
CA GLY A 55 -18.10 -6.17 -4.11
C GLY A 55 -17.97 -4.77 -4.71
N ILE A 56 -16.80 -4.16 -4.60
CA ILE A 56 -16.55 -2.83 -5.15
C ILE A 56 -16.35 -2.94 -6.66
N PRO A 57 -17.13 -2.20 -7.47
CA PRO A 57 -16.92 -2.20 -8.92
C PRO A 57 -15.51 -1.72 -9.31
N THR A 58 -14.85 -2.41 -10.23
CA THR A 58 -13.46 -2.12 -10.64
C THR A 58 -13.24 -0.66 -11.05
N LYS A 59 -14.25 0.00 -11.62
CA LYS A 59 -14.20 1.43 -11.98
C LYS A 59 -14.01 2.36 -10.78
N LEU A 60 -14.27 1.90 -9.56
CA LEU A 60 -14.10 2.66 -8.32
C LEU A 60 -12.77 2.42 -7.61
N PHE A 61 -11.94 1.49 -8.08
CA PHE A 61 -10.65 1.18 -7.43
C PHE A 61 -9.71 2.39 -7.40
N THR A 62 -9.54 3.06 -8.54
CA THR A 62 -8.73 4.29 -8.62
C THR A 62 -9.30 5.45 -7.79
N PRO A 63 -10.60 5.76 -7.85
CA PRO A 63 -11.20 6.75 -6.95
C PRO A 63 -10.98 6.46 -5.46
N LEU A 64 -11.15 5.22 -5.03
CA LEU A 64 -10.91 4.83 -3.63
C LEU A 64 -9.46 5.01 -3.22
N PHE A 65 -8.53 4.61 -4.08
CA PHE A 65 -7.11 4.86 -3.87
C PHE A 65 -6.83 6.36 -3.72
N ALA A 66 -7.37 7.20 -4.58
CA ALA A 66 -7.19 8.65 -4.52
C ALA A 66 -7.76 9.25 -3.22
N ILE A 67 -8.95 8.82 -2.78
CA ILE A 67 -9.56 9.26 -1.52
C ILE A 67 -8.66 8.90 -0.33
N ALA A 68 -8.17 7.67 -0.27
CA ALA A 68 -7.28 7.23 0.81
C ALA A 68 -5.94 8.01 0.82
N ARG A 69 -5.45 8.42 -0.34
CA ARG A 69 -4.16 9.08 -0.50
C ARG A 69 -4.21 10.61 -0.32
N ILE A 70 -5.39 11.22 -0.39
CA ILE A 70 -5.51 12.70 -0.41
C ILE A 70 -4.96 13.36 0.86
N ILE A 71 -5.05 12.70 2.01
CA ILE A 71 -4.52 13.19 3.28
C ILE A 71 -2.99 13.29 3.20
N GLY A 72 -2.33 12.23 2.73
CA GLY A 72 -0.88 12.21 2.54
C GLY A 72 -0.42 13.22 1.49
N TRP A 73 -1.14 13.35 0.38
CA TRP A 73 -0.84 14.37 -0.63
C TRP A 73 -0.99 15.79 -0.07
N SER A 74 -2.00 16.03 0.75
CA SER A 74 -2.18 17.34 1.41
C SER A 74 -1.03 17.66 2.34
N ALA A 75 -0.59 16.71 3.16
CA ALA A 75 0.57 16.88 4.04
C ALA A 75 1.84 17.24 3.24
N HIS A 76 2.15 16.49 2.18
CA HIS A 76 3.27 16.80 1.31
C HIS A 76 3.15 18.16 0.61
N ALA A 77 1.94 18.56 0.22
CA ALA A 77 1.71 19.87 -0.38
C ALA A 77 1.97 21.01 0.63
N TYR A 78 1.60 20.82 1.88
CA TYR A 78 1.90 21.81 2.94
C TYR A 78 3.41 21.90 3.20
N GLU A 79 4.10 20.78 3.39
CA GLU A 79 5.55 20.74 3.54
C GLU A 79 6.28 21.41 2.36
N GLN A 80 5.84 21.10 1.13
CA GLN A 80 6.41 21.70 -0.07
C GLN A 80 6.24 23.22 -0.11
N ARG A 81 5.10 23.73 0.37
CA ARG A 81 4.82 25.17 0.40
C ARG A 81 5.68 25.93 1.41
N ASP A 82 6.00 25.33 2.54
CA ASP A 82 6.85 25.94 3.56
C ASP A 82 8.29 26.14 3.08
N ASN A 83 8.79 25.26 2.22
CA ASN A 83 10.12 25.35 1.61
C ASN A 83 10.02 25.06 0.11
N ASN A 84 9.35 25.96 -0.62
CA ASN A 84 9.00 25.74 -2.01
C ASN A 84 10.25 25.73 -2.92
N ARG A 85 10.59 24.56 -3.42
CA ARG A 85 11.66 24.33 -4.39
C ARG A 85 11.16 23.43 -5.51
N ILE A 86 11.80 23.54 -6.67
CA ILE A 86 11.54 22.60 -7.76
C ILE A 86 11.91 21.19 -7.31
N ILE A 87 10.93 20.29 -7.35
CA ILE A 87 11.13 18.87 -7.04
C ILE A 87 12.01 18.30 -8.16
N ARG A 88 13.20 17.83 -7.79
CA ARG A 88 14.11 17.12 -8.69
C ARG A 88 14.07 15.63 -8.35
N PRO A 89 13.98 14.74 -9.36
CA PRO A 89 13.89 13.30 -9.10
C PRO A 89 15.16 12.67 -8.52
N SER A 90 16.30 13.35 -8.59
CA SER A 90 17.56 12.90 -8.00
C SER A 90 17.80 13.61 -6.67
N ALA A 91 17.49 12.93 -5.58
CA ALA A 91 17.81 13.36 -4.23
C ALA A 91 18.38 12.18 -3.45
N ASP A 92 19.45 12.41 -2.73
CA ASP A 92 19.95 11.43 -1.78
C ASP A 92 19.11 11.51 -0.50
N TYR A 93 18.69 10.36 0.00
CA TYR A 93 17.98 10.30 1.28
C TYR A 93 18.96 10.57 2.41
N ILE A 94 18.70 11.63 3.17
CA ILE A 94 19.51 12.04 4.34
C ILE A 94 18.74 11.90 5.66
N GLY A 95 17.55 11.28 5.62
CA GLY A 95 16.75 11.04 6.81
C GLY A 95 17.29 9.87 7.65
N PRO A 96 16.74 9.66 8.85
CA PRO A 96 17.14 8.53 9.69
C PRO A 96 16.73 7.22 9.03
N GLU A 97 17.69 6.29 8.95
CA GLU A 97 17.47 4.91 8.52
C GLU A 97 16.92 4.08 9.69
N ASP A 98 16.26 2.96 9.37
CA ASP A 98 15.83 1.93 10.33
C ASP A 98 15.02 2.45 11.53
N ARG A 99 14.05 3.31 11.31
CA ARG A 99 13.12 3.72 12.36
C ARG A 99 12.23 2.55 12.77
N ASN A 100 12.34 2.17 14.05
CA ASN A 100 11.37 1.27 14.65
C ASN A 100 10.01 1.95 14.77
N TRP A 101 8.96 1.18 14.53
CA TRP A 101 7.61 1.63 14.79
C TRP A 101 7.43 1.87 16.30
N VAL A 102 6.91 3.01 16.68
CA VAL A 102 6.64 3.36 18.08
C VAL A 102 5.14 3.57 18.21
N ASP A 103 4.53 2.95 19.21
CA ASP A 103 3.11 3.06 19.47
C ASP A 103 2.71 4.53 19.69
N ILE A 104 1.48 4.87 19.29
CA ILE A 104 0.98 6.25 19.34
C ILE A 104 0.94 6.81 20.77
N GLU A 105 0.72 5.94 21.75
CA GLU A 105 0.69 6.28 23.17
C GLU A 105 2.08 6.54 23.79
N SER A 106 3.14 6.15 23.08
CA SER A 106 4.54 6.28 23.53
C SER A 106 5.37 7.28 22.72
N ARG A 107 4.74 8.06 21.83
CA ARG A 107 5.37 9.08 21.01
C ARG A 107 5.52 10.42 21.73
#